data_040a5ac9f8986b306edb29d9b84aa8c6
#
_entry.id   040a5ac9f8986b306edb29d9b84aa8c6
#
_cell.length_a   1.000
_cell.length_b   1.000
_cell.length_c   1.000
_cell.angle_alpha   90.00
_cell.angle_beta   90.00
_cell.angle_gamma   90.00
#
_symmetry.space_group_name_H-M   'P 1'
#
loop_
_entity.id
_entity.type
_entity.pdbx_description
1 polymer ?
#
loop_
_entity_poly.entity_id
_entity_poly.type
_entity_poly.pdbx_seq_one_letter_code
_entity_poly.pdbx_strand_id
1 'polypeptide(L)'
;MRVGNKGIILIAIVLLVMTAGAAAAQDTSRGGELFVTYCAMCHGLDGRGRVGADLNEFPGIDAEAAIGQVILEGISGSSMPAFGTSRGGPLTAADAEAISAYLVGVLNGTEPISPAPTYEAPEIPSIPDIEGNPSNGAVVFQENCAMCHGEESQGGIGKSLAKTWSGTQPEAYLTDVISRGIRGSVMPGWAQEHGGPLTESDVADVVAYTLSLDPTESISDTESEAAGPFNLTISIIMLAVVGAGILLALVLYYRRA
;
A
#
# COMPACT_ATOMS: atom_id res chain seq x y z
N MET A 1 -6.90 42.37 -31.35
CA MET A 1 -7.73 41.19 -31.58
C MET A 1 -8.66 40.99 -30.39
N ARG A 2 -9.98 41.20 -30.53
CA ARG A 2 -10.96 40.89 -29.45
C ARG A 2 -11.20 39.39 -29.47
N VAL A 3 -10.65 38.70 -28.45
CA VAL A 3 -11.04 37.30 -28.18
C VAL A 3 -12.50 37.38 -27.69
N GLY A 4 -13.44 36.99 -28.59
CA GLY A 4 -14.86 37.03 -28.26
C GLY A 4 -15.17 36.08 -27.13
N ASN A 5 -16.27 36.32 -26.39
CA ASN A 5 -16.76 35.50 -25.27
C ASN A 5 -16.77 33.99 -25.54
N LYS A 6 -16.98 33.58 -26.79
CA LYS A 6 -16.93 32.18 -27.24
C LYS A 6 -15.53 31.57 -27.16
N GLY A 7 -14.45 32.34 -27.38
CA GLY A 7 -13.07 31.88 -27.24
C GLY A 7 -12.66 31.67 -25.79
N ILE A 8 -13.13 32.55 -24.91
CA ILE A 8 -12.85 32.43 -23.46
C ILE A 8 -13.55 31.20 -22.87
N ILE A 9 -14.80 30.94 -23.28
CA ILE A 9 -15.56 29.76 -22.85
C ILE A 9 -14.89 28.48 -23.34
N LEU A 10 -14.43 28.45 -24.58
CA LEU A 10 -13.75 27.26 -25.14
C LEU A 10 -12.44 26.96 -24.38
N ILE A 11 -11.63 27.97 -24.08
CA ILE A 11 -10.40 27.82 -23.31
C ILE A 11 -10.70 27.35 -21.88
N ALA A 12 -11.75 27.88 -21.25
CA ALA A 12 -12.15 27.44 -19.90
C ALA A 12 -12.62 25.97 -19.87
N ILE A 13 -13.35 25.52 -20.89
CA ILE A 13 -13.79 24.13 -21.02
C ILE A 13 -12.58 23.20 -21.26
N VAL A 14 -11.65 23.58 -22.13
CA VAL A 14 -10.43 22.79 -22.38
C VAL A 14 -9.57 22.68 -21.13
N LEU A 15 -9.40 23.77 -20.36
CA LEU A 15 -8.67 23.75 -19.10
C LEU A 15 -9.38 22.88 -18.06
N LEU A 16 -10.71 22.92 -17.97
CA LEU A 16 -11.49 22.11 -17.06
C LEU A 16 -11.37 20.60 -17.39
N VAL A 17 -11.41 20.23 -18.66
CA VAL A 17 -11.26 18.83 -19.10
C VAL A 17 -9.84 18.32 -18.86
N MET A 18 -8.81 19.16 -19.07
CA MET A 18 -7.41 18.81 -18.79
C MET A 18 -7.16 18.58 -17.30
N THR A 19 -7.77 19.38 -16.41
CA THR A 19 -7.61 19.20 -14.96
C THR A 19 -8.35 17.96 -14.44
N ALA A 20 -9.51 17.63 -14.97
CA ALA A 20 -10.26 16.44 -14.60
C ALA A 20 -9.52 15.14 -15.01
N GLY A 21 -8.91 15.11 -16.20
CA GLY A 21 -8.12 13.96 -16.66
C GLY A 21 -6.86 13.72 -15.81
N ALA A 22 -6.20 14.78 -15.35
CA ALA A 22 -5.03 14.67 -14.48
C ALA A 22 -5.38 14.15 -13.08
N ALA A 23 -6.53 14.53 -12.54
CA ALA A 23 -6.99 14.05 -11.22
C ALA A 23 -7.30 12.55 -11.26
N ALA A 24 -7.97 12.05 -12.30
CA ALA A 24 -8.29 10.64 -12.44
C ALA A 24 -7.02 9.77 -12.61
N ALA A 25 -6.03 10.22 -13.38
CA ALA A 25 -4.76 9.51 -13.57
C ALA A 25 -3.91 9.45 -12.29
N GLN A 26 -4.00 10.46 -11.43
CA GLN A 26 -3.33 10.44 -10.12
C GLN A 26 -3.99 9.47 -9.15
N ASP A 27 -5.30 9.27 -9.26
CA ASP A 27 -6.06 8.41 -8.37
C ASP A 27 -5.77 6.92 -8.66
N THR A 28 -5.74 6.50 -9.92
CA THR A 28 -5.35 5.12 -10.29
C THR A 28 -3.90 4.81 -9.97
N SER A 29 -2.97 5.76 -10.14
CA SER A 29 -1.56 5.59 -9.74
C SER A 29 -1.44 5.38 -8.23
N ARG A 30 -2.11 6.20 -7.42
CA ARG A 30 -2.19 6.03 -5.97
C ARG A 30 -2.84 4.69 -5.60
N GLY A 31 -3.91 4.32 -6.28
CA GLY A 31 -4.58 3.03 -6.09
C GLY A 31 -3.65 1.85 -6.32
N GLY A 32 -2.80 1.92 -7.35
CA GLY A 32 -1.79 0.91 -7.65
C GLY A 32 -0.73 0.78 -6.56
N GLU A 33 -0.19 1.90 -6.07
CA GLU A 33 0.78 1.91 -4.96
C GLU A 33 0.19 1.30 -3.68
N LEU A 34 -1.03 1.68 -3.33
CA LEU A 34 -1.74 1.16 -2.17
C LEU A 34 -2.09 -0.33 -2.34
N PHE A 35 -2.49 -0.76 -3.55
CA PHE A 35 -2.75 -2.17 -3.83
C PHE A 35 -1.49 -3.01 -3.65
N VAL A 36 -0.36 -2.57 -4.18
CA VAL A 36 0.93 -3.26 -4.01
C VAL A 36 1.29 -3.33 -2.54
N THR A 37 1.10 -2.25 -1.79
CA THR A 37 1.48 -2.16 -0.38
C THR A 37 0.60 -3.04 0.52
N TYR A 38 -0.72 -3.08 0.30
CA TYR A 38 -1.66 -3.69 1.25
C TYR A 38 -2.36 -4.95 0.76
N CYS A 39 -2.41 -5.19 -0.55
CA CYS A 39 -3.27 -6.22 -1.14
C CYS A 39 -2.49 -7.30 -1.89
N ALA A 40 -1.46 -6.90 -2.63
CA ALA A 40 -0.75 -7.76 -3.57
C ALA A 40 -0.09 -8.97 -2.90
N MET A 41 0.33 -8.85 -1.63
CA MET A 41 0.95 -9.99 -0.93
C MET A 41 -0.01 -11.18 -0.81
N CYS A 42 -1.32 -10.92 -0.63
CA CYS A 42 -2.32 -11.97 -0.55
C CYS A 42 -2.94 -12.27 -1.92
N HIS A 43 -3.22 -11.24 -2.72
CA HIS A 43 -3.97 -11.37 -3.97
C HIS A 43 -3.10 -11.43 -5.23
N GLY A 44 -1.78 -11.30 -5.11
CA GLY A 44 -0.85 -11.22 -6.24
C GLY A 44 -0.85 -9.82 -6.87
N LEU A 45 0.26 -9.45 -7.54
CA LEU A 45 0.38 -8.15 -8.23
C LEU A 45 -0.66 -8.00 -9.34
N ASP A 46 -1.04 -9.10 -9.97
CA ASP A 46 -2.01 -9.19 -11.05
C ASP A 46 -3.44 -9.51 -10.57
N GLY A 47 -3.66 -9.58 -9.27
CA GLY A 47 -4.95 -9.90 -8.67
C GLY A 47 -5.38 -11.37 -8.81
N ARG A 48 -4.50 -12.29 -9.30
CA ARG A 48 -4.83 -13.70 -9.56
C ARG A 48 -4.76 -14.61 -8.34
N GLY A 49 -4.54 -14.03 -7.16
CA GLY A 49 -4.48 -14.76 -5.90
C GLY A 49 -3.09 -15.32 -5.59
N ARG A 50 -2.85 -15.52 -4.30
CA ARG A 50 -1.70 -16.23 -3.71
C ARG A 50 -2.20 -17.01 -2.49
N VAL A 51 -2.18 -16.41 -1.28
CA VAL A 51 -2.88 -16.90 -0.08
C VAL A 51 -4.31 -16.37 -0.01
N GLY A 52 -4.59 -15.26 -0.69
CA GLY A 52 -5.92 -14.69 -0.89
C GLY A 52 -6.57 -15.19 -2.19
N ALA A 53 -7.86 -14.92 -2.33
CA ALA A 53 -8.63 -15.33 -3.50
C ALA A 53 -8.17 -14.63 -4.79
N ASP A 54 -8.41 -15.28 -5.92
CA ASP A 54 -8.34 -14.67 -7.26
C ASP A 54 -9.44 -13.59 -7.38
N LEU A 55 -9.03 -12.36 -7.64
CA LEU A 55 -9.92 -11.21 -7.76
C LEU A 55 -10.55 -11.11 -9.18
N ASN A 56 -10.03 -11.86 -10.16
CA ASN A 56 -10.59 -11.90 -11.53
C ASN A 56 -11.97 -12.56 -11.58
N GLU A 57 -12.34 -13.34 -10.58
CA GLU A 57 -13.64 -14.00 -10.47
C GLU A 57 -14.71 -13.14 -9.78
N PHE A 58 -14.42 -11.86 -9.51
CA PHE A 58 -15.35 -10.97 -8.85
C PHE A 58 -16.53 -10.65 -9.79
N PRO A 59 -17.77 -11.04 -9.46
CA PRO A 59 -18.92 -10.87 -10.36
C PRO A 59 -19.25 -9.37 -10.49
N GLY A 60 -19.02 -8.83 -11.69
CA GLY A 60 -19.18 -7.43 -11.99
C GLY A 60 -20.63 -6.96 -12.12
N ILE A 61 -21.16 -6.37 -11.09
CA ILE A 61 -22.15 -5.28 -11.14
C ILE A 61 -21.83 -4.43 -9.92
N ASP A 62 -21.47 -3.16 -10.13
CA ASP A 62 -20.95 -2.26 -9.10
C ASP A 62 -19.70 -2.80 -8.38
N ALA A 63 -18.83 -3.50 -9.11
CA ALA A 63 -17.64 -4.16 -8.58
C ALA A 63 -16.76 -3.18 -7.77
N GLU A 64 -16.62 -1.95 -8.23
CA GLU A 64 -15.81 -0.94 -7.56
C GLU A 64 -16.33 -0.61 -6.17
N ALA A 65 -17.64 -0.34 -6.02
CA ALA A 65 -18.24 -0.04 -4.71
C ALA A 65 -18.20 -1.26 -3.77
N ALA A 66 -18.46 -2.46 -4.31
CA ALA A 66 -18.40 -3.71 -3.53
C ALA A 66 -16.98 -4.02 -3.06
N ILE A 67 -15.98 -3.83 -3.93
CA ILE A 67 -14.56 -3.99 -3.59
C ILE A 67 -14.18 -3.00 -2.48
N GLY A 68 -14.54 -1.72 -2.63
CA GLY A 68 -14.25 -0.69 -1.64
C GLY A 68 -14.84 -1.02 -0.26
N GLN A 69 -16.06 -1.53 -0.21
CA GLN A 69 -16.67 -1.95 1.04
C GLN A 69 -15.94 -3.14 1.67
N VAL A 70 -15.56 -4.15 0.88
CA VAL A 70 -14.79 -5.30 1.37
C VAL A 70 -13.42 -4.87 1.90
N ILE A 71 -12.74 -3.93 1.23
CA ILE A 71 -11.48 -3.37 1.72
C ILE A 71 -11.67 -2.73 3.10
N LEU A 72 -12.69 -1.89 3.27
CA LEU A 72 -12.90 -1.16 4.51
C LEU A 72 -13.38 -2.04 5.67
N GLU A 73 -14.24 -3.04 5.39
CA GLU A 73 -14.93 -3.84 6.42
C GLU A 73 -14.28 -5.21 6.66
N GLY A 74 -13.47 -5.70 5.70
CA GLY A 74 -12.99 -7.07 5.68
C GLY A 74 -14.10 -8.08 5.40
N ILE A 75 -13.75 -9.37 5.49
CA ILE A 75 -14.70 -10.47 5.34
C ILE A 75 -14.73 -11.28 6.65
N SER A 76 -15.84 -11.21 7.37
CA SER A 76 -15.99 -11.89 8.64
C SER A 76 -15.78 -13.41 8.52
N GLY A 77 -14.93 -13.97 9.36
CA GLY A 77 -14.62 -15.40 9.36
C GLY A 77 -13.62 -15.85 8.29
N SER A 78 -13.01 -14.92 7.56
CA SER A 78 -11.95 -15.19 6.58
C SER A 78 -10.61 -14.58 7.03
N SER A 79 -9.55 -14.81 6.23
CA SER A 79 -8.24 -14.18 6.40
C SER A 79 -8.18 -12.75 5.81
N MET A 80 -9.26 -12.24 5.20
CA MET A 80 -9.33 -10.88 4.68
C MET A 80 -9.64 -9.90 5.82
N PRO A 81 -8.66 -9.15 6.35
CA PRO A 81 -8.90 -8.24 7.46
C PRO A 81 -9.60 -6.96 6.99
N ALA A 82 -10.12 -6.19 7.93
CA ALA A 82 -10.61 -4.85 7.66
C ALA A 82 -9.42 -3.87 7.58
N PHE A 83 -9.32 -3.13 6.47
CA PHE A 83 -8.29 -2.11 6.29
C PHE A 83 -8.78 -0.70 6.59
N GLY A 84 -10.08 -0.50 6.79
CA GLY A 84 -10.66 0.81 7.04
C GLY A 84 -10.25 1.42 8.39
N THR A 85 -9.99 2.75 8.41
CA THR A 85 -9.66 3.49 9.64
C THR A 85 -10.74 3.36 10.71
N SER A 86 -12.00 3.20 10.33
CA SER A 86 -13.13 2.95 11.24
C SER A 86 -13.02 1.61 11.99
N ARG A 87 -12.22 0.69 11.47
CA ARG A 87 -11.95 -0.64 12.05
C ARG A 87 -10.52 -0.75 12.62
N GLY A 88 -9.79 0.37 12.68
CA GLY A 88 -8.40 0.41 13.16
C GLY A 88 -7.35 0.08 12.09
N GLY A 89 -7.74 -0.04 10.82
CA GLY A 89 -6.85 -0.22 9.69
C GLY A 89 -6.24 1.09 9.18
N PRO A 90 -5.30 1.02 8.22
CA PRO A 90 -4.56 2.18 7.74
C PRO A 90 -5.26 2.98 6.62
N LEU A 91 -6.33 2.45 6.00
CA LEU A 91 -6.91 3.01 4.78
C LEU A 91 -8.15 3.88 5.06
N THR A 92 -8.19 5.05 4.42
CA THR A 92 -9.39 5.89 4.36
C THR A 92 -10.38 5.39 3.30
N ALA A 93 -11.60 5.94 3.29
CA ALA A 93 -12.58 5.64 2.22
C ALA A 93 -12.04 6.02 0.83
N ALA A 94 -11.36 7.17 0.71
CA ALA A 94 -10.76 7.60 -0.55
C ALA A 94 -9.64 6.65 -1.02
N ASP A 95 -8.86 6.08 -0.10
CA ASP A 95 -7.85 5.06 -0.42
C ASP A 95 -8.51 3.78 -0.96
N ALA A 96 -9.61 3.35 -0.35
CA ALA A 96 -10.36 2.19 -0.81
C ALA A 96 -10.99 2.41 -2.19
N GLU A 97 -11.50 3.61 -2.47
CA GLU A 97 -11.99 4.01 -3.80
C GLU A 97 -10.86 3.97 -4.84
N ALA A 98 -9.69 4.54 -4.53
CA ALA A 98 -8.53 4.54 -5.42
C ALA A 98 -8.05 3.10 -5.74
N ILE A 99 -7.95 2.23 -4.72
CA ILE A 99 -7.60 0.82 -4.90
C ILE A 99 -8.63 0.11 -5.77
N SER A 100 -9.92 0.34 -5.53
CA SER A 100 -11.00 -0.30 -6.29
C SER A 100 -10.98 0.10 -7.75
N ALA A 101 -10.80 1.39 -8.05
CA ALA A 101 -10.68 1.90 -9.41
C ALA A 101 -9.46 1.31 -10.13
N TYR A 102 -8.29 1.28 -9.47
CA TYR A 102 -7.09 0.64 -10.00
C TYR A 102 -7.31 -0.84 -10.30
N LEU A 103 -7.83 -1.60 -9.33
CA LEU A 103 -8.05 -3.05 -9.49
C LEU A 103 -9.01 -3.35 -10.64
N VAL A 104 -10.12 -2.64 -10.72
CA VAL A 104 -11.07 -2.76 -11.85
C VAL A 104 -10.37 -2.45 -13.17
N GLY A 105 -9.52 -1.43 -13.21
CA GLY A 105 -8.72 -1.09 -14.39
C GLY A 105 -7.75 -2.20 -14.80
N VAL A 106 -7.03 -2.80 -13.85
CA VAL A 106 -6.13 -3.94 -14.10
C VAL A 106 -6.89 -5.16 -14.62
N LEU A 107 -8.01 -5.52 -13.97
CA LEU A 107 -8.83 -6.66 -14.37
C LEU A 107 -9.45 -6.49 -15.76
N ASN A 108 -9.78 -5.27 -16.15
CA ASN A 108 -10.29 -4.93 -17.47
C ASN A 108 -9.18 -4.68 -18.53
N GLY A 109 -7.91 -4.71 -18.13
CA GLY A 109 -6.76 -4.45 -19.01
C GLY A 109 -6.61 -2.97 -19.42
N THR A 110 -7.22 -2.03 -18.71
CA THR A 110 -7.11 -0.59 -18.96
C THR A 110 -6.00 0.07 -18.14
N GLU A 111 -5.59 -0.55 -17.04
CA GLU A 111 -4.48 -0.11 -16.20
C GLU A 111 -3.35 -1.15 -16.19
N PRO A 112 -2.09 -0.71 -16.21
CA PRO A 112 -0.95 -1.61 -16.08
C PRO A 112 -0.82 -2.13 -14.64
N ILE A 113 -0.25 -3.33 -14.48
CA ILE A 113 0.13 -3.85 -13.16
C ILE A 113 1.24 -2.97 -12.58
N SER A 114 1.03 -2.46 -11.37
CA SER A 114 2.06 -1.70 -10.65
C SER A 114 3.25 -2.61 -10.29
N PRO A 115 4.49 -2.12 -10.43
CA PRO A 115 5.67 -2.92 -10.09
C PRO A 115 5.70 -3.21 -8.59
N ALA A 116 6.23 -4.39 -8.23
CA ALA A 116 6.53 -4.68 -6.83
C ALA A 116 7.58 -3.69 -6.29
N PRO A 117 7.49 -3.28 -5.02
CA PRO A 117 8.56 -2.53 -4.38
C PRO A 117 9.83 -3.38 -4.36
N THR A 118 10.96 -2.77 -4.64
CA THR A 118 12.26 -3.42 -4.51
C THR A 118 12.75 -3.18 -3.09
N TYR A 119 13.02 -4.26 -2.37
CA TYR A 119 13.60 -4.21 -1.04
C TYR A 119 15.04 -4.71 -1.09
N GLU A 120 15.98 -3.89 -0.61
CA GLU A 120 17.38 -4.28 -0.48
C GLU A 120 17.60 -4.98 0.86
N ALA A 121 18.19 -6.19 0.83
CA ALA A 121 18.42 -6.97 2.03
C ALA A 121 19.45 -6.27 2.94
N PRO A 122 19.11 -5.97 4.20
CA PRO A 122 20.09 -5.48 5.17
C PRO A 122 21.09 -6.58 5.52
N GLU A 123 22.31 -6.21 5.91
CA GLU A 123 23.26 -7.16 6.46
C GLU A 123 22.94 -7.43 7.93
N ILE A 124 22.31 -8.58 8.19
CA ILE A 124 21.99 -9.03 9.55
C ILE A 124 22.84 -10.26 9.85
N PRO A 125 23.62 -10.25 10.97
CA PRO A 125 24.41 -11.41 11.37
C PRO A 125 23.52 -12.63 11.64
N SER A 126 23.98 -13.80 11.24
CA SER A 126 23.29 -15.06 11.55
C SER A 126 23.30 -15.31 13.08
N ILE A 127 22.19 -15.86 13.58
CA ILE A 127 22.09 -16.26 14.99
C ILE A 127 22.66 -17.67 15.12
N PRO A 128 23.62 -17.91 16.05
CA PRO A 128 24.12 -19.25 16.28
C PRO A 128 22.98 -20.24 16.62
N ASP A 129 23.06 -21.44 16.07
CA ASP A 129 22.10 -22.54 16.29
C ASP A 129 20.66 -22.29 15.78
N ILE A 130 20.41 -21.23 14.98
CA ILE A 130 19.16 -20.99 14.26
C ILE A 130 19.38 -21.23 12.78
N GLU A 131 18.51 -22.05 12.18
CA GLU A 131 18.51 -22.26 10.74
C GLU A 131 18.00 -21.03 9.99
N GLY A 132 18.49 -20.81 8.77
CA GLY A 132 18.09 -19.71 7.91
C GLY A 132 19.03 -18.50 7.94
N ASN A 133 18.82 -17.64 6.97
CA ASN A 133 19.57 -16.40 6.78
C ASN A 133 18.70 -15.19 7.13
N PRO A 134 18.95 -14.46 8.22
CA PRO A 134 18.12 -13.35 8.65
C PRO A 134 18.12 -12.19 7.64
N SER A 135 19.16 -11.98 6.85
CA SER A 135 19.17 -10.96 5.80
C SER A 135 18.19 -11.27 4.67
N ASN A 136 18.14 -12.52 4.20
CA ASN A 136 17.11 -12.96 3.27
C ASN A 136 15.73 -12.92 3.91
N GLY A 137 15.65 -13.32 5.18
CA GLY A 137 14.42 -13.28 5.98
C GLY A 137 13.83 -11.89 6.11
N ALA A 138 14.66 -10.83 6.16
CA ALA A 138 14.21 -9.44 6.13
C ALA A 138 13.49 -9.11 4.82
N VAL A 139 13.99 -9.59 3.66
CA VAL A 139 13.33 -9.43 2.36
C VAL A 139 11.99 -10.16 2.36
N VAL A 140 11.99 -11.45 2.75
CA VAL A 140 10.76 -12.25 2.86
C VAL A 140 9.73 -11.58 3.77
N PHE A 141 10.20 -11.00 4.90
CA PHE A 141 9.33 -10.28 5.83
C PHE A 141 8.71 -9.04 5.20
N GLN A 142 9.49 -8.20 4.54
CA GLN A 142 8.98 -7.00 3.88
C GLN A 142 7.98 -7.33 2.78
N GLU A 143 8.24 -8.36 2.01
CA GLU A 143 7.38 -8.78 0.91
C GLU A 143 6.08 -9.46 1.37
N ASN A 144 6.05 -10.08 2.57
CA ASN A 144 4.96 -10.99 2.94
C ASN A 144 4.35 -10.73 4.33
N CYS A 145 5.04 -10.03 5.22
CA CYS A 145 4.66 -9.92 6.64
C CYS A 145 4.45 -8.47 7.11
N ALA A 146 5.24 -7.54 6.58
CA ALA A 146 5.31 -6.14 7.03
C ALA A 146 3.96 -5.43 7.01
N MET A 147 3.11 -5.72 6.02
CA MET A 147 1.78 -5.13 5.90
C MET A 147 0.93 -5.34 7.16
N CYS A 148 1.02 -6.53 7.77
CA CYS A 148 0.28 -6.82 9.00
C CYS A 148 1.08 -6.50 10.26
N HIS A 149 2.38 -6.81 10.25
CA HIS A 149 3.22 -6.72 11.43
C HIS A 149 4.00 -5.40 11.53
N GLY A 150 3.85 -4.50 10.54
CA GLY A 150 4.58 -3.24 10.42
C GLY A 150 5.97 -3.42 9.79
N GLU A 151 6.44 -2.42 9.05
CA GLU A 151 7.74 -2.45 8.35
C GLU A 151 8.91 -2.66 9.31
N GLU A 152 8.81 -2.10 10.52
CA GLU A 152 9.76 -2.25 11.62
C GLU A 152 9.30 -3.32 12.65
N SER A 153 8.38 -4.20 12.25
CA SER A 153 7.84 -5.25 13.12
C SER A 153 7.13 -4.76 14.38
N GLN A 154 6.78 -3.47 14.44
CA GLN A 154 6.13 -2.78 15.56
C GLN A 154 4.69 -3.22 15.80
N GLY A 155 4.09 -3.93 14.84
CA GLY A 155 2.69 -4.32 14.85
C GLY A 155 1.81 -3.41 14.00
N GLY A 156 0.55 -3.79 13.89
CA GLY A 156 -0.47 -3.11 13.12
C GLY A 156 -1.75 -3.94 13.15
N ILE A 157 -2.16 -4.50 12.02
CA ILE A 157 -3.21 -5.53 11.97
C ILE A 157 -2.77 -6.78 12.75
N GLY A 158 -1.51 -7.18 12.57
CA GLY A 158 -0.85 -8.23 13.35
C GLY A 158 -0.19 -7.68 14.60
N LYS A 159 0.22 -8.58 15.50
CA LYS A 159 0.94 -8.20 16.72
C LYS A 159 2.37 -7.79 16.40
N SER A 160 2.96 -6.92 17.26
CA SER A 160 4.39 -6.65 17.25
C SER A 160 5.20 -7.94 17.37
N LEU A 161 6.22 -8.06 16.53
CA LEU A 161 7.18 -9.16 16.52
C LEU A 161 8.54 -8.76 17.10
N ALA A 162 8.83 -7.46 17.21
CA ALA A 162 9.99 -6.91 17.90
C ALA A 162 9.82 -7.11 19.42
N LYS A 163 10.20 -8.29 19.90
CA LYS A 163 10.09 -8.69 21.31
C LYS A 163 11.07 -9.80 21.63
N THR A 164 11.40 -9.93 22.92
CA THR A 164 12.16 -11.09 23.40
C THR A 164 11.31 -12.36 23.32
N TRP A 165 11.78 -13.35 22.59
CA TRP A 165 11.17 -14.66 22.46
C TRP A 165 11.68 -15.58 23.53
N SER A 166 10.93 -15.74 24.63
CA SER A 166 11.34 -16.44 25.87
C SER A 166 10.80 -17.88 26.00
N GLY A 167 10.28 -18.44 24.92
CA GLY A 167 9.80 -19.84 24.92
C GLY A 167 10.92 -20.86 24.93
N THR A 168 10.60 -22.13 25.25
CA THR A 168 11.58 -23.23 25.26
C THR A 168 12.11 -23.58 23.88
N GLN A 169 11.33 -23.32 22.81
CA GLN A 169 11.68 -23.56 21.40
C GLN A 169 11.01 -22.50 20.52
N PRO A 170 11.50 -21.24 20.57
CA PRO A 170 10.86 -20.15 19.83
C PRO A 170 10.92 -20.37 18.30
N GLU A 171 12.01 -20.96 17.80
CA GLU A 171 12.18 -21.30 16.40
C GLU A 171 11.10 -22.26 15.91
N ALA A 172 10.93 -23.41 16.58
CA ALA A 172 9.91 -24.40 16.21
C ALA A 172 8.48 -23.80 16.28
N TYR A 173 8.21 -22.97 17.29
CA TYR A 173 6.94 -22.28 17.41
C TYR A 173 6.68 -21.33 16.25
N LEU A 174 7.67 -20.49 15.90
CA LEU A 174 7.54 -19.56 14.79
C LEU A 174 7.40 -20.29 13.45
N THR A 175 8.19 -21.33 13.25
CA THR A 175 8.09 -22.19 12.04
C THR A 175 6.68 -22.75 11.89
N ASP A 176 6.10 -23.32 12.96
CA ASP A 176 4.73 -23.86 12.87
C ASP A 176 3.68 -22.78 12.62
N VAL A 177 3.77 -21.63 13.30
CA VAL A 177 2.83 -20.51 13.15
C VAL A 177 2.91 -19.90 11.76
N ILE A 178 4.11 -19.68 11.22
CA ILE A 178 4.28 -19.11 9.88
C ILE A 178 3.83 -20.12 8.82
N SER A 179 4.22 -21.39 8.95
CA SER A 179 3.86 -22.41 7.99
C SER A 179 2.35 -22.61 7.89
N ARG A 180 1.66 -22.79 9.01
CA ARG A 180 0.25 -23.20 9.06
C ARG A 180 -0.75 -22.08 9.30
N GLY A 181 -0.26 -20.90 9.71
CA GLY A 181 -1.09 -19.82 10.19
C GLY A 181 -1.70 -20.10 11.57
N ILE A 182 -2.58 -19.20 12.00
CA ILE A 182 -3.26 -19.30 13.30
C ILE A 182 -4.76 -19.51 13.04
N ARG A 183 -5.26 -20.68 13.40
CA ARG A 183 -6.67 -21.02 13.20
C ARG A 183 -7.59 -20.02 13.89
N GLY A 184 -8.56 -19.51 13.14
CA GLY A 184 -9.53 -18.52 13.65
C GLY A 184 -8.99 -17.08 13.77
N SER A 185 -7.83 -16.81 13.18
CA SER A 185 -7.28 -15.48 13.08
C SER A 185 -7.11 -15.07 11.62
N VAL A 186 -6.67 -13.82 11.38
CA VAL A 186 -6.32 -13.29 10.05
C VAL A 186 -4.93 -13.73 9.58
N MET A 187 -4.15 -14.44 10.39
CA MET A 187 -2.84 -14.95 10.02
C MET A 187 -2.99 -16.24 9.20
N PRO A 188 -2.82 -16.20 7.87
CA PRO A 188 -2.93 -17.40 7.02
C PRO A 188 -1.68 -18.27 7.14
N GLY A 189 -1.75 -19.50 6.60
CA GLY A 189 -0.57 -20.32 6.38
C GLY A 189 0.24 -19.80 5.19
N TRP A 190 1.55 -19.68 5.36
CA TRP A 190 2.44 -19.12 4.36
C TRP A 190 3.29 -20.15 3.63
N ALA A 191 3.51 -21.34 4.20
CA ALA A 191 4.30 -22.38 3.56
C ALA A 191 3.57 -23.01 2.36
N GLN A 192 4.31 -23.39 1.33
CA GLN A 192 3.81 -24.04 0.13
C GLN A 192 3.01 -25.32 0.44
N GLU A 193 3.43 -26.09 1.44
CA GLU A 193 2.69 -27.29 1.89
C GLU A 193 1.29 -26.98 2.44
N HIS A 194 1.03 -25.74 2.81
CA HIS A 194 -0.26 -25.22 3.29
C HIS A 194 -0.93 -24.27 2.30
N GLY A 195 -0.48 -24.25 1.05
CA GLY A 195 -1.05 -23.44 -0.03
C GLY A 195 -0.53 -22.00 -0.08
N GLY A 196 0.47 -21.67 0.72
CA GLY A 196 1.13 -20.36 0.71
C GLY A 196 2.24 -20.26 -0.34
N PRO A 197 2.87 -19.09 -0.46
CA PRO A 197 3.93 -18.85 -1.45
C PRO A 197 5.35 -19.23 -0.99
N LEU A 198 5.58 -19.41 0.31
CA LEU A 198 6.91 -19.54 0.88
C LEU A 198 7.43 -20.97 0.79
N THR A 199 8.67 -21.12 0.36
CA THR A 199 9.41 -22.38 0.45
C THR A 199 9.81 -22.67 1.91
N GLU A 200 10.27 -23.88 2.20
CA GLU A 200 10.83 -24.22 3.52
C GLU A 200 12.02 -23.34 3.89
N SER A 201 12.89 -23.01 2.92
CA SER A 201 13.99 -22.07 3.12
C SER A 201 13.51 -20.66 3.45
N ASP A 202 12.49 -20.14 2.76
CA ASP A 202 11.94 -18.81 3.05
C ASP A 202 11.34 -18.75 4.46
N VAL A 203 10.70 -19.84 4.90
CA VAL A 203 10.17 -19.94 6.28
C VAL A 203 11.31 -19.92 7.30
N ALA A 204 12.40 -20.70 7.06
CA ALA A 204 13.55 -20.68 7.96
C ALA A 204 14.20 -19.29 8.00
N ASP A 205 14.37 -18.65 6.85
CA ASP A 205 14.96 -17.31 6.73
C ASP A 205 14.14 -16.26 7.50
N VAL A 206 12.82 -16.23 7.33
CA VAL A 206 11.95 -15.25 8.03
C VAL A 206 11.83 -15.55 9.52
N VAL A 207 11.95 -16.80 9.95
CA VAL A 207 12.07 -17.18 11.38
C VAL A 207 13.37 -16.63 11.96
N ALA A 208 14.51 -16.84 11.27
CA ALA A 208 15.80 -16.29 11.71
C ALA A 208 15.76 -14.76 11.82
N TYR A 209 15.15 -14.08 10.85
CA TYR A 209 14.94 -12.62 10.91
C TYR A 209 14.07 -12.23 12.11
N THR A 210 12.94 -12.88 12.32
CA THR A 210 12.03 -12.57 13.44
C THR A 210 12.71 -12.76 14.81
N LEU A 211 13.59 -13.74 14.92
CA LEU A 211 14.36 -13.97 16.14
C LEU A 211 15.52 -12.98 16.33
N SER A 212 15.98 -12.33 15.25
CA SER A 212 17.02 -11.29 15.31
C SER A 212 16.49 -9.93 15.74
N LEU A 213 15.16 -9.72 15.74
CA LEU A 213 14.55 -8.44 16.07
C LEU A 213 14.77 -8.08 17.55
N ASP A 214 15.43 -6.96 17.78
CA ASP A 214 15.62 -6.43 19.15
C ASP A 214 14.43 -5.55 19.54
N PRO A 215 13.79 -5.78 20.70
CA PRO A 215 12.70 -4.94 21.17
C PRO A 215 13.12 -3.49 21.44
N THR A 216 14.42 -3.20 21.54
CA THR A 216 14.94 -1.84 21.82
C THR A 216 15.19 -1.02 20.53
N GLU A 217 15.32 -1.66 19.37
CA GLU A 217 15.55 -0.94 18.10
C GLU A 217 14.27 -0.46 17.41
N SER A 218 13.09 -0.91 17.83
CA SER A 218 11.81 -0.54 17.23
C SER A 218 11.34 0.90 17.52
N ILE A 219 12.16 1.73 18.16
CA ILE A 219 11.89 3.16 18.41
C ILE A 219 13.16 3.97 18.07
N SER A 220 13.70 3.82 16.88
CA SER A 220 14.48 4.89 16.31
C SER A 220 13.49 5.85 15.63
N ASP A 221 13.24 6.99 16.25
CA ASP A 221 12.62 8.16 15.65
C ASP A 221 13.42 8.57 14.40
N THR A 222 13.32 7.79 13.36
CA THR A 222 13.53 8.32 12.02
C THR A 222 12.26 9.14 11.76
N GLU A 223 12.29 10.42 12.12
CA GLU A 223 11.44 11.39 11.49
C GLU A 223 11.59 11.16 10.00
N SER A 224 10.71 10.35 9.45
CA SER A 224 10.42 10.32 8.04
C SER A 224 9.97 11.75 7.74
N GLU A 225 10.90 12.58 7.29
CA GLU A 225 10.55 13.73 6.48
C GLU A 225 9.77 13.13 5.30
N ALA A 226 8.49 12.96 5.52
CA ALA A 226 7.53 12.79 4.45
C ALA A 226 7.62 14.09 3.63
N ALA A 227 8.62 14.13 2.75
CA ALA A 227 8.68 15.05 1.64
C ALA A 227 7.50 14.70 0.73
N GLY A 228 6.31 15.06 1.19
CA GLY A 228 5.13 15.05 0.35
C GLY A 228 5.42 15.90 -0.88
N PRO A 229 4.78 15.62 -2.03
CA PRO A 229 4.99 16.34 -3.29
C PRO A 229 4.62 17.82 -3.21
N PHE A 230 4.19 18.32 -2.08
CA PHE A 230 3.88 19.71 -1.80
C PHE A 230 5.01 20.38 -1.02
N ASN A 231 6.04 20.76 -1.75
CA ASN A 231 6.99 21.74 -1.21
C ASN A 231 6.21 23.04 -1.00
N LEU A 232 5.99 23.42 0.27
CA LEU A 232 5.23 24.62 0.66
C LEU A 232 5.73 25.86 -0.08
N THR A 233 7.03 25.93 -0.35
CA THR A 233 7.67 27.01 -1.10
C THR A 233 7.19 27.06 -2.55
N ILE A 234 7.05 25.91 -3.23
CA ILE A 234 6.56 25.83 -4.60
C ILE A 234 5.07 26.21 -4.64
N SER A 235 4.28 25.78 -3.67
CA SER A 235 2.85 26.13 -3.57
C SER A 235 2.64 27.63 -3.37
N ILE A 236 3.45 28.28 -2.53
CA ILE A 236 3.41 29.74 -2.32
C ILE A 236 3.81 30.48 -3.59
N ILE A 237 4.86 30.05 -4.29
CA ILE A 237 5.30 30.66 -5.55
C ILE A 237 4.21 30.54 -6.63
N MET A 238 3.58 29.38 -6.76
CA MET A 238 2.49 29.18 -7.74
C MET A 238 1.28 30.07 -7.42
N LEU A 239 0.88 30.17 -6.16
CA LEU A 239 -0.17 31.09 -5.71
C LEU A 239 0.14 32.56 -6.01
N ALA A 240 1.38 32.98 -5.78
CA ALA A 240 1.83 34.34 -6.06
C ALA A 240 1.82 34.65 -7.59
N VAL A 241 2.26 33.71 -8.42
CA VAL A 241 2.25 33.86 -9.90
C VAL A 241 0.82 33.95 -10.43
N VAL A 242 -0.08 33.08 -9.96
CA VAL A 242 -1.50 33.11 -10.35
C VAL A 242 -2.16 34.40 -9.88
N GLY A 243 -1.91 34.84 -8.65
CA GLY A 243 -2.43 36.10 -8.10
C GLY A 243 -1.96 37.32 -8.90
N ALA A 244 -0.66 37.38 -9.24
CA ALA A 244 -0.11 38.46 -10.07
C ALA A 244 -0.71 38.49 -11.48
N GLY A 245 -0.94 37.30 -12.09
CA GLY A 245 -1.59 37.19 -13.39
C GLY A 245 -3.04 37.69 -13.40
N ILE A 246 -3.79 37.36 -12.37
CA ILE A 246 -5.17 37.86 -12.19
C ILE A 246 -5.18 39.37 -12.00
N LEU A 247 -4.29 39.90 -11.16
CA LEU A 247 -4.19 41.35 -10.92
C LEU A 247 -3.84 42.10 -12.19
N LEU A 248 -2.88 41.62 -12.96
CA LEU A 248 -2.51 42.21 -14.25
C LEU A 248 -3.67 42.20 -15.25
N ALA A 249 -4.40 41.08 -15.32
CA ALA A 249 -5.58 40.98 -16.17
C ALA A 249 -6.66 41.97 -15.79
N LEU A 250 -6.93 42.14 -14.49
CA LEU A 250 -7.87 43.13 -13.97
C LEU A 250 -7.44 44.57 -14.28
N VAL A 251 -6.14 44.92 -14.08
CA VAL A 251 -5.60 46.25 -14.38
C VAL A 251 -5.72 46.54 -15.89
N LEU A 252 -5.44 45.59 -16.76
CA LEU A 252 -5.56 45.75 -18.20
C LEU A 252 -7.03 45.88 -18.63
N TYR A 253 -7.93 45.15 -17.97
CA TYR A 253 -9.37 45.27 -18.20
C TYR A 253 -9.89 46.66 -17.84
N TYR A 254 -9.60 47.18 -16.64
CA TYR A 254 -10.04 48.50 -16.19
C TYR A 254 -9.35 49.67 -16.91
N ARG A 255 -8.15 49.48 -17.48
CA ARG A 255 -7.52 50.51 -18.33
C ARG A 255 -8.09 50.59 -19.75
N ARG A 256 -8.88 49.60 -20.17
CA ARG A 256 -9.50 49.56 -21.48
C ARG A 256 -11.01 49.87 -21.47
N ALA A 257 -11.61 49.97 -20.28
CA ALA A 257 -12.96 50.49 -20.04
C ALA A 257 -12.93 51.99 -19.82
#